data_d773df9613600424677982f3867c7f08
#
_entry.id   d773df9613600424677982f3867c7f08
#
_cell.length_a   1.000
_cell.length_b   1.000
_cell.length_c   1.000
_cell.angle_alpha   90.00
_cell.angle_beta   90.00
_cell.angle_gamma   90.00
#
_symmetry.space_group_name_H-M   'P 1'
#
loop_
_entity.id
_entity.type
_entity.pdbx_description
1 polymer ?
#
loop_
_entity_poly.entity_id
_entity_poly.type
_entity_poly.pdbx_seq_one_letter_code
_entity_poly.pdbx_strand_id
1 'polypeptide(L)'
;MDPQTVFCHNSACPASGQVGKGNISVHSQKERRYICKVCGKTFAETKGTVFYRLRTAKDVVMLVVTLLAYGCPLQAICIAFGLDERTVLGWQARAGQHCQRVHEHLVEQPRDLGQVQADEIRVKMQGGILWMAMAIQVQTRLWLGGVLSTARDTNLIVALMHKVRHSALCRLLLFCVDGCAAYVGAIRKVFREPIRNGKPGRPPLRPWDGISIAQVVKQYAHKHVVAVSRRIVQGTQAQIDALLQATQGGGSINTAYIERLNATFRSCIAALIRRGRALVRQMTTLHNAMYLTGTVYNFCSYHKSLRVPLYLPNNRRRWLRRTPAIAAGITDHLWTVQELLTFRVPPPPWQPPRRRGRPSNALKSLVAQWCS
;
A
#
# COMPACT_ATOMS: atom_id res chain seq x y z
N MET A 1 -6.72 -25.30 -14.05
CA MET A 1 -7.07 -25.17 -12.61
C MET A 1 -6.00 -25.87 -11.79
N ASP A 2 -5.29 -25.14 -10.93
CA ASP A 2 -4.26 -25.71 -10.06
C ASP A 2 -4.67 -25.57 -8.57
N PRO A 3 -4.95 -26.71 -7.88
CA PRO A 3 -5.33 -26.68 -6.47
C PRO A 3 -4.21 -26.22 -5.52
N GLN A 4 -2.95 -26.27 -5.95
CA GLN A 4 -1.81 -25.90 -5.12
C GLN A 4 -1.63 -24.38 -4.96
N THR A 5 -2.28 -23.59 -5.83
CA THR A 5 -2.18 -22.12 -5.84
C THR A 5 -3.35 -21.42 -5.16
N VAL A 6 -4.29 -22.20 -4.60
CA VAL A 6 -5.51 -21.68 -3.98
C VAL A 6 -5.65 -22.18 -2.55
N PHE A 7 -6.48 -21.50 -1.77
CA PHE A 7 -6.73 -21.83 -0.36
C PHE A 7 -8.22 -21.81 -0.02
N CYS A 8 -8.57 -22.41 1.13
CA CYS A 8 -9.92 -22.36 1.66
C CYS A 8 -10.27 -20.94 2.15
N HIS A 9 -11.41 -20.42 1.66
CA HIS A 9 -11.92 -19.08 2.03
C HIS A 9 -12.88 -19.09 3.23
N ASN A 10 -13.08 -20.23 3.88
CA ASN A 10 -13.97 -20.35 5.03
C ASN A 10 -13.19 -20.03 6.32
N SER A 11 -13.43 -18.88 6.93
CA SER A 11 -12.74 -18.43 8.15
C SER A 11 -12.91 -19.37 9.36
N ALA A 12 -13.98 -20.18 9.38
CA ALA A 12 -14.21 -21.18 10.42
C ALA A 12 -13.47 -22.50 10.16
N CYS A 13 -12.80 -22.64 9.01
CA CYS A 13 -12.06 -23.84 8.66
C CYS A 13 -10.62 -23.75 9.22
N PRO A 14 -10.11 -24.80 9.91
CA PRO A 14 -8.71 -24.82 10.37
C PRO A 14 -7.70 -24.64 9.22
N ALA A 15 -8.00 -25.15 8.01
CA ALA A 15 -7.18 -25.00 6.82
C ALA A 15 -7.46 -23.70 6.04
N SER A 16 -8.10 -22.68 6.65
CA SER A 16 -8.35 -21.39 6.03
C SER A 16 -7.04 -20.68 5.68
N GLY A 17 -6.92 -20.18 4.45
CA GLY A 17 -5.73 -19.46 4.00
C GLY A 17 -4.49 -20.31 3.71
N GLN A 18 -4.51 -21.62 3.97
CA GLN A 18 -3.36 -22.50 3.75
C GLN A 18 -3.25 -22.89 2.27
N VAL A 19 -2.10 -22.56 1.67
CA VAL A 19 -1.75 -22.84 0.26
C VAL A 19 -0.80 -24.04 0.22
N GLY A 20 -0.94 -24.92 -0.79
CA GLY A 20 0.02 -26.00 -1.03
C GLY A 20 0.00 -27.15 -0.02
N LYS A 21 -0.96 -27.21 0.91
CA LYS A 21 -1.08 -28.25 1.95
C LYS A 21 -1.93 -29.46 1.52
N GLY A 22 -2.27 -29.60 0.24
CA GLY A 22 -3.08 -30.73 -0.28
C GLY A 22 -4.54 -30.75 0.17
N ASN A 23 -4.99 -29.73 0.90
CA ASN A 23 -6.33 -29.58 1.45
C ASN A 23 -7.38 -29.12 0.43
N ILE A 24 -6.97 -28.74 -0.77
CA ILE A 24 -7.86 -28.31 -1.86
C ILE A 24 -7.80 -29.32 -2.99
N SER A 25 -8.95 -29.61 -3.61
CA SER A 25 -9.04 -30.39 -4.86
C SER A 25 -10.02 -29.73 -5.84
N VAL A 26 -9.96 -30.15 -7.10
CA VAL A 26 -10.91 -29.71 -8.12
C VAL A 26 -12.24 -30.40 -7.85
N HIS A 27 -13.32 -29.63 -7.67
CA HIS A 27 -14.67 -30.13 -7.48
C HIS A 27 -15.38 -30.32 -8.82
N SER A 28 -15.29 -29.33 -9.71
CA SER A 28 -15.87 -29.35 -11.05
C SER A 28 -15.01 -28.55 -12.02
N GLN A 29 -14.50 -29.19 -13.06
CA GLN A 29 -13.77 -28.51 -14.13
C GLN A 29 -14.70 -27.65 -14.99
N LYS A 30 -15.89 -28.17 -15.31
CA LYS A 30 -16.91 -27.48 -16.12
C LYS A 30 -17.34 -26.16 -15.50
N GLU A 31 -17.59 -26.16 -14.19
CA GLU A 31 -17.99 -24.95 -13.43
C GLU A 31 -16.81 -24.16 -12.85
N ARG A 32 -15.58 -24.63 -13.05
CA ARG A 32 -14.33 -24.05 -12.51
C ARG A 32 -14.42 -23.84 -10.99
N ARG A 33 -14.70 -24.92 -10.26
CA ARG A 33 -14.86 -24.92 -8.80
C ARG A 33 -13.86 -25.82 -8.11
N TYR A 34 -13.43 -25.39 -6.95
CA TYR A 34 -12.63 -26.16 -6.00
C TYR A 34 -13.48 -26.58 -4.78
N ILE A 35 -13.01 -27.59 -4.05
CA ILE A 35 -13.55 -28.03 -2.76
C ILE A 35 -12.42 -28.11 -1.74
N CYS A 36 -12.71 -27.65 -0.52
CA CYS A 36 -11.84 -27.87 0.63
C CYS A 36 -12.16 -29.22 1.27
N LYS A 37 -11.19 -30.15 1.31
CA LYS A 37 -11.35 -31.49 1.89
C LYS A 37 -11.58 -31.45 3.41
N VAL A 38 -11.15 -30.37 4.10
CA VAL A 38 -11.27 -30.24 5.55
C VAL A 38 -12.67 -29.80 5.98
N CYS A 39 -13.29 -28.82 5.27
CA CYS A 39 -14.62 -28.32 5.66
C CYS A 39 -15.72 -28.63 4.66
N GLY A 40 -15.45 -29.34 3.56
CA GLY A 40 -16.41 -29.70 2.52
C GLY A 40 -16.95 -28.53 1.68
N LYS A 41 -16.61 -27.28 1.98
CA LYS A 41 -17.14 -26.11 1.25
C LYS A 41 -16.47 -25.95 -0.11
N THR A 42 -17.32 -25.70 -1.14
CA THR A 42 -16.85 -25.41 -2.49
C THR A 42 -16.76 -23.92 -2.75
N PHE A 43 -15.87 -23.53 -3.69
CA PHE A 43 -15.72 -22.13 -4.09
C PHE A 43 -15.28 -22.02 -5.55
N ALA A 44 -15.68 -20.93 -6.21
CA ALA A 44 -15.31 -20.66 -7.59
C ALA A 44 -13.82 -20.32 -7.70
N GLU A 45 -13.19 -20.65 -8.82
CA GLU A 45 -11.80 -20.32 -9.12
C GLU A 45 -11.49 -18.83 -8.99
N THR A 46 -12.44 -17.96 -9.33
CA THR A 46 -12.26 -16.50 -9.25
C THR A 46 -12.46 -15.92 -7.84
N LYS A 47 -12.82 -16.75 -6.84
CA LYS A 47 -13.02 -16.26 -5.48
C LYS A 47 -11.73 -15.68 -4.90
N GLY A 48 -11.84 -14.52 -4.24
CA GLY A 48 -10.70 -13.78 -3.71
C GLY A 48 -10.01 -12.87 -4.73
N THR A 49 -10.44 -12.85 -5.99
CA THR A 49 -9.96 -11.97 -7.04
C THR A 49 -10.97 -10.87 -7.38
N VAL A 50 -10.55 -9.88 -8.16
CA VAL A 50 -11.44 -8.81 -8.68
C VAL A 50 -12.56 -9.40 -9.56
N PHE A 51 -12.30 -10.51 -10.23
CA PHE A 51 -13.21 -11.14 -11.22
C PHE A 51 -14.33 -12.00 -10.60
N TYR A 52 -14.36 -12.15 -9.29
CA TYR A 52 -15.38 -12.98 -8.63
C TYR A 52 -16.80 -12.47 -8.88
N ARG A 53 -17.69 -13.32 -9.39
CA ARG A 53 -19.08 -13.01 -9.76
C ARG A 53 -19.25 -11.90 -10.81
N LEU A 54 -18.24 -11.61 -11.61
CA LEU A 54 -18.41 -10.78 -12.80
C LEU A 54 -18.88 -11.65 -13.97
N ARG A 55 -19.83 -11.11 -14.78
CA ARG A 55 -20.33 -11.76 -16.00
C ARG A 55 -19.53 -11.34 -17.22
N THR A 56 -18.96 -10.15 -17.20
CA THR A 56 -18.12 -9.62 -18.29
C THR A 56 -16.82 -10.41 -18.40
N ALA A 57 -16.33 -10.59 -19.60
CA ALA A 57 -15.06 -11.25 -19.89
C ALA A 57 -13.91 -10.63 -19.10
N LYS A 58 -13.06 -11.46 -18.52
CA LYS A 58 -11.94 -11.01 -17.64
C LYS A 58 -11.02 -10.03 -18.34
N ASP A 59 -10.75 -10.24 -19.63
CA ASP A 59 -9.82 -9.42 -20.41
C ASP A 59 -10.36 -8.00 -20.59
N VAL A 60 -11.66 -7.83 -20.82
CA VAL A 60 -12.29 -6.50 -20.90
C VAL A 60 -12.16 -5.76 -19.56
N VAL A 61 -12.50 -6.42 -18.45
CA VAL A 61 -12.39 -5.83 -17.10
C VAL A 61 -10.93 -5.45 -16.79
N MET A 62 -9.99 -6.31 -17.14
CA MET A 62 -8.56 -6.09 -16.95
C MET A 62 -8.07 -4.88 -17.74
N LEU A 63 -8.42 -4.79 -19.03
CA LEU A 63 -8.05 -3.65 -19.88
C LEU A 63 -8.62 -2.34 -19.34
N VAL A 64 -9.90 -2.32 -18.98
CA VAL A 64 -10.57 -1.13 -18.41
C VAL A 64 -9.91 -0.70 -17.10
N VAL A 65 -9.66 -1.63 -16.18
CA VAL A 65 -9.01 -1.32 -14.89
C VAL A 65 -7.57 -0.83 -15.11
N THR A 66 -6.85 -1.41 -16.08
CA THR A 66 -5.51 -0.95 -16.45
C THR A 66 -5.55 0.48 -16.96
N LEU A 67 -6.43 0.81 -17.89
CA LEU A 67 -6.59 2.17 -18.42
C LEU A 67 -6.92 3.18 -17.31
N LEU A 68 -7.81 2.83 -16.39
CA LEU A 68 -8.15 3.65 -15.23
C LEU A 68 -6.93 3.90 -14.32
N ALA A 69 -6.14 2.85 -14.04
CA ALA A 69 -4.96 2.95 -13.20
C ALA A 69 -3.88 3.88 -13.76
N TYR A 70 -3.81 3.98 -15.08
CA TYR A 70 -2.88 4.86 -15.81
C TYR A 70 -3.48 6.20 -16.22
N GLY A 71 -4.70 6.54 -15.73
CA GLY A 71 -5.29 7.87 -15.86
C GLY A 71 -6.07 8.12 -17.14
N CYS A 72 -6.44 7.06 -17.89
CA CYS A 72 -7.34 7.24 -19.03
C CYS A 72 -8.70 7.78 -18.54
N PRO A 73 -9.24 8.83 -19.21
CA PRO A 73 -10.51 9.40 -18.81
C PRO A 73 -11.66 8.39 -18.86
N LEU A 74 -12.48 8.39 -17.81
CA LEU A 74 -13.62 7.49 -17.67
C LEU A 74 -14.53 7.49 -18.91
N GLN A 75 -14.89 8.67 -19.41
CA GLN A 75 -15.75 8.80 -20.59
C GLN A 75 -15.12 8.19 -21.85
N ALA A 76 -13.79 8.34 -22.04
CA ALA A 76 -13.11 7.74 -23.17
C ALA A 76 -13.20 6.20 -23.12
N ILE A 77 -13.08 5.63 -21.92
CA ILE A 77 -13.26 4.19 -21.71
C ILE A 77 -14.69 3.76 -22.00
N CYS A 78 -15.69 4.49 -21.49
CA CYS A 78 -17.10 4.18 -21.74
C CYS A 78 -17.43 4.18 -23.26
N ILE A 79 -16.94 5.18 -23.99
CA ILE A 79 -17.14 5.27 -25.44
C ILE A 79 -16.40 4.16 -26.18
N ALA A 80 -15.13 3.93 -25.87
CA ALA A 80 -14.29 2.96 -26.57
C ALA A 80 -14.76 1.50 -26.41
N PHE A 81 -15.33 1.17 -25.26
CA PHE A 81 -15.78 -0.20 -24.95
C PHE A 81 -17.31 -0.37 -25.00
N GLY A 82 -18.08 0.68 -25.28
CA GLY A 82 -19.55 0.63 -25.24
C GLY A 82 -20.11 0.31 -23.85
N LEU A 83 -19.48 0.82 -22.80
CA LEU A 83 -19.80 0.50 -21.40
C LEU A 83 -20.54 1.64 -20.72
N ASP A 84 -21.46 1.28 -19.81
CA ASP A 84 -22.10 2.22 -18.91
C ASP A 84 -21.13 2.73 -17.85
N GLU A 85 -21.22 4.01 -17.49
CA GLU A 85 -20.35 4.68 -16.51
C GLU A 85 -20.39 3.99 -15.13
N ARG A 86 -21.57 3.54 -14.67
CA ARG A 86 -21.74 2.87 -13.39
C ARG A 86 -21.01 1.52 -13.35
N THR A 87 -21.00 0.82 -14.49
CA THR A 87 -20.27 -0.43 -14.65
C THR A 87 -18.76 -0.21 -14.49
N VAL A 88 -18.21 0.78 -15.18
CA VAL A 88 -16.78 1.12 -15.12
C VAL A 88 -16.38 1.60 -13.72
N LEU A 89 -17.18 2.45 -13.09
CA LEU A 89 -16.99 2.89 -11.71
C LEU A 89 -17.09 1.73 -10.71
N GLY A 90 -18.01 0.79 -10.94
CA GLY A 90 -18.14 -0.42 -10.14
C GLY A 90 -16.90 -1.31 -10.21
N TRP A 91 -16.28 -1.44 -11.39
CA TRP A 91 -15.02 -2.17 -11.54
C TRP A 91 -13.84 -1.43 -10.90
N GLN A 92 -13.79 -0.10 -11.02
CA GLN A 92 -12.80 0.72 -10.31
C GLN A 92 -12.89 0.55 -8.79
N ALA A 93 -14.10 0.61 -8.25
CA ALA A 93 -14.33 0.43 -6.80
C ALA A 93 -13.88 -0.96 -6.34
N ARG A 94 -14.25 -2.00 -7.07
CA ARG A 94 -13.85 -3.39 -6.77
C ARG A 94 -12.34 -3.59 -6.86
N ALA A 95 -11.70 -3.04 -7.90
CA ALA A 95 -10.25 -3.10 -8.07
C ALA A 95 -9.52 -2.31 -6.97
N GLY A 96 -10.00 -1.11 -6.63
CA GLY A 96 -9.43 -0.30 -5.55
C GLY A 96 -9.49 -0.97 -4.18
N GLN A 97 -10.63 -1.57 -3.82
CA GLN A 97 -10.78 -2.35 -2.59
C GLN A 97 -9.89 -3.60 -2.57
N HIS A 98 -9.72 -4.24 -3.72
CA HIS A 98 -8.81 -5.36 -3.87
C HIS A 98 -7.35 -4.92 -3.69
N CYS A 99 -6.94 -3.85 -4.35
CA CYS A 99 -5.61 -3.25 -4.25
C CYS A 99 -5.31 -2.78 -2.82
N GLN A 100 -6.30 -2.25 -2.09
CA GLN A 100 -6.15 -1.94 -0.68
C GLN A 100 -5.76 -3.17 0.14
N ARG A 101 -6.48 -4.28 -0.02
CA ARG A 101 -6.17 -5.54 0.69
C ARG A 101 -4.78 -6.09 0.34
N VAL A 102 -4.39 -6.02 -0.95
CA VAL A 102 -3.05 -6.41 -1.39
C VAL A 102 -1.99 -5.52 -0.76
N HIS A 103 -2.23 -4.21 -0.74
CA HIS A 103 -1.33 -3.24 -0.11
C HIS A 103 -1.17 -3.50 1.40
N GLU A 104 -2.27 -3.64 2.13
CA GLU A 104 -2.26 -3.93 3.56
C GLU A 104 -1.54 -5.26 3.87
N HIS A 105 -1.70 -6.26 3.02
CA HIS A 105 -1.06 -7.57 3.20
C HIS A 105 0.43 -7.56 2.89
N LEU A 106 0.88 -6.87 1.83
CA LEU A 106 2.24 -6.95 1.33
C LEU A 106 3.11 -5.73 1.70
N VAL A 107 2.52 -4.53 1.73
CA VAL A 107 3.26 -3.29 1.95
C VAL A 107 3.24 -2.87 3.42
N GLU A 108 2.11 -2.99 4.11
CA GLU A 108 1.98 -2.65 5.53
C GLU A 108 2.61 -3.77 6.42
N GLN A 109 3.85 -4.16 6.12
CA GLN A 109 4.63 -5.14 6.90
C GLN A 109 5.91 -4.47 7.41
N PRO A 110 6.33 -4.78 8.66
CA PRO A 110 7.50 -4.16 9.28
C PRO A 110 8.77 -4.37 8.45
N ARG A 111 9.43 -3.27 8.09
CA ARG A 111 10.72 -3.24 7.37
C ARG A 111 11.56 -2.04 7.78
N ASP A 112 12.83 -2.07 7.46
CA ASP A 112 13.69 -0.90 7.61
C ASP A 112 13.33 0.13 6.53
N LEU A 113 12.81 1.28 6.95
CA LEU A 113 12.40 2.35 6.06
C LEU A 113 13.52 3.35 5.75
N GLY A 114 14.51 3.49 6.63
CA GLY A 114 15.62 4.44 6.51
C GLY A 114 15.19 5.89 6.44
N GLN A 115 14.52 6.29 5.35
CA GLN A 115 14.01 7.66 5.17
C GLN A 115 12.58 7.63 4.59
N VAL A 116 11.72 8.46 5.18
CA VAL A 116 10.33 8.66 4.76
C VAL A 116 10.10 10.14 4.46
N GLN A 117 9.38 10.39 3.36
CA GLN A 117 8.81 11.71 3.06
C GLN A 117 7.29 11.61 3.05
N ALA A 118 6.62 12.66 3.50
CA ALA A 118 5.17 12.76 3.52
C ALA A 118 4.71 14.18 3.12
N ASP A 119 3.56 14.25 2.46
CA ASP A 119 2.94 15.51 2.00
C ASP A 119 1.45 15.32 1.75
N GLU A 120 0.68 16.40 1.68
CA GLU A 120 -0.75 16.39 1.41
C GLU A 120 -1.09 17.02 0.07
N ILE A 121 -2.07 16.43 -0.60
CA ILE A 121 -2.72 17.00 -1.79
C ILE A 121 -4.08 17.56 -1.41
N ARG A 122 -4.32 18.85 -1.71
CA ARG A 122 -5.65 19.44 -1.65
C ARG A 122 -6.46 19.00 -2.86
N VAL A 123 -7.64 18.46 -2.62
CA VAL A 123 -8.54 17.90 -3.64
C VAL A 123 -9.87 18.64 -3.62
N LYS A 124 -10.38 19.02 -4.79
CA LYS A 124 -11.72 19.60 -4.93
C LYS A 124 -12.77 18.50 -4.83
N MET A 125 -13.74 18.68 -3.96
CA MET A 125 -14.89 17.79 -3.82
C MET A 125 -16.17 18.61 -4.05
N GLN A 126 -17.24 17.96 -4.49
CA GLN A 126 -18.57 18.57 -4.55
C GLN A 126 -18.97 19.00 -3.13
N GLY A 127 -19.25 20.29 -2.97
CA GLY A 127 -19.61 20.88 -1.67
C GLY A 127 -18.45 21.14 -0.71
N GLY A 128 -17.17 20.97 -1.13
CA GLY A 128 -16.06 21.20 -0.20
C GLY A 128 -14.67 20.83 -0.70
N ILE A 129 -13.83 20.50 0.24
CA ILE A 129 -12.43 20.15 0.03
C ILE A 129 -12.14 18.83 0.73
N LEU A 130 -11.35 17.96 0.07
CA LEU A 130 -10.69 16.84 0.68
C LEU A 130 -9.18 17.06 0.74
N TRP A 131 -8.55 16.44 1.70
CA TRP A 131 -7.10 16.36 1.82
C TRP A 131 -6.68 14.90 1.69
N MET A 132 -5.70 14.66 0.84
CA MET A 132 -5.10 13.33 0.64
C MET A 132 -3.65 13.41 1.10
N ALA A 133 -3.36 12.86 2.27
CA ALA A 133 -2.01 12.75 2.82
C ALA A 133 -1.39 11.43 2.38
N MET A 134 -0.15 11.46 1.90
CA MET A 134 0.58 10.29 1.41
C MET A 134 2.01 10.23 1.98
N ALA A 135 2.57 9.03 2.05
CA ALA A 135 3.95 8.81 2.46
C ALA A 135 4.70 7.89 1.49
N ILE A 136 5.99 8.12 1.33
CA ILE A 136 6.90 7.36 0.48
C ILE A 136 8.18 6.99 1.24
N GLN A 137 8.64 5.75 1.09
CA GLN A 137 10.01 5.37 1.44
C GLN A 137 10.98 5.86 0.36
N VAL A 138 11.99 6.63 0.75
CA VAL A 138 12.85 7.32 -0.22
C VAL A 138 13.74 6.36 -1.00
N GLN A 139 14.39 5.42 -0.34
CA GLN A 139 15.37 4.52 -0.96
C GLN A 139 14.75 3.66 -2.08
N THR A 140 13.59 3.08 -1.82
CA THR A 140 12.91 2.15 -2.72
C THR A 140 11.82 2.81 -3.57
N ARG A 141 11.48 4.09 -3.30
CA ARG A 141 10.33 4.79 -3.90
C ARG A 141 8.99 4.15 -3.55
N LEU A 142 8.93 3.26 -2.55
CA LEU A 142 7.71 2.55 -2.18
C LEU A 142 6.67 3.51 -1.61
N TRP A 143 5.51 3.58 -2.24
CA TRP A 143 4.37 4.26 -1.65
C TRP A 143 3.89 3.46 -0.44
N LEU A 144 3.92 4.07 0.75
CA LEU A 144 3.60 3.44 2.03
C LEU A 144 2.12 3.52 2.38
N GLY A 145 1.33 4.24 1.58
CA GLY A 145 -0.09 4.41 1.78
C GLY A 145 -0.51 5.87 1.81
N GLY A 146 -1.83 6.08 1.93
CA GLY A 146 -2.43 7.40 2.05
C GLY A 146 -3.69 7.38 2.90
N VAL A 147 -4.10 8.58 3.32
CA VAL A 147 -5.30 8.82 4.14
C VAL A 147 -6.06 10.01 3.55
N LEU A 148 -7.38 9.93 3.57
CA LEU A 148 -8.27 11.00 3.14
C LEU A 148 -8.98 11.61 4.35
N SER A 149 -9.13 12.94 4.35
CA SER A 149 -9.92 13.67 5.35
C SER A 149 -10.56 14.91 4.74
N THR A 150 -11.66 15.37 5.31
CA THR A 150 -12.27 16.67 5.01
C THR A 150 -11.55 17.84 5.69
N ALA A 151 -10.72 17.55 6.70
CA ALA A 151 -9.93 18.53 7.42
C ALA A 151 -8.44 18.31 7.22
N ARG A 152 -7.68 19.41 7.07
CA ARG A 152 -6.21 19.41 7.13
C ARG A 152 -5.78 19.65 8.58
N ASP A 153 -5.89 18.63 9.39
CA ASP A 153 -5.63 18.71 10.81
C ASP A 153 -4.58 17.69 11.29
N THR A 154 -4.27 17.74 12.56
CA THR A 154 -3.34 16.79 13.19
C THR A 154 -3.85 15.35 13.10
N ASN A 155 -5.16 15.10 13.07
CA ASN A 155 -5.71 13.75 13.01
C ASN A 155 -5.43 13.08 11.66
N LEU A 156 -5.52 13.83 10.55
CA LEU A 156 -5.13 13.36 9.23
C LEU A 156 -3.67 12.86 9.24
N ILE A 157 -2.76 13.67 9.78
CA ILE A 157 -1.34 13.33 9.82
C ILE A 157 -1.06 12.18 10.79
N VAL A 158 -1.71 12.16 11.94
CA VAL A 158 -1.61 11.03 12.90
C VAL A 158 -2.07 9.71 12.24
N ALA A 159 -3.17 9.73 11.51
CA ALA A 159 -3.66 8.55 10.79
C ALA A 159 -2.65 8.07 9.72
N LEU A 160 -2.03 9.01 8.97
CA LEU A 160 -0.96 8.67 8.03
C LEU A 160 0.27 8.08 8.75
N MET A 161 0.69 8.69 9.86
CA MET A 161 1.84 8.21 10.63
C MET A 161 1.59 6.81 11.23
N HIS A 162 0.36 6.47 11.60
CA HIS A 162 0.02 5.10 12.01
C HIS A 162 0.25 4.07 10.87
N LYS A 163 -0.10 4.40 9.63
CA LYS A 163 0.19 3.53 8.47
C LYS A 163 1.70 3.35 8.27
N VAL A 164 2.44 4.45 8.32
CA VAL A 164 3.92 4.40 8.23
C VAL A 164 4.51 3.56 9.36
N ARG A 165 4.01 3.70 10.58
CA ARG A 165 4.48 2.93 11.73
C ARG A 165 4.23 1.43 11.59
N HIS A 166 3.09 1.01 11.02
CA HIS A 166 2.82 -0.41 10.74
C HIS A 166 3.84 -1.01 9.77
N SER A 167 4.34 -0.20 8.84
CA SER A 167 5.36 -0.61 7.88
C SER A 167 6.80 -0.46 8.39
N ALA A 168 7.01 0.10 9.58
CA ALA A 168 8.34 0.44 10.10
C ALA A 168 8.82 -0.55 11.17
N LEU A 169 10.07 -1.00 11.04
CA LEU A 169 10.82 -1.54 12.16
C LEU A 169 11.34 -0.39 13.05
N CYS A 170 11.52 -0.66 14.36
CA CYS A 170 12.15 0.29 15.27
C CYS A 170 13.68 0.35 14.99
N ARG A 171 14.05 1.19 14.02
CA ARG A 171 15.40 1.42 13.53
C ARG A 171 15.65 2.91 13.37
N LEU A 172 16.87 3.30 12.98
CA LEU A 172 17.17 4.67 12.58
C LEU A 172 16.24 5.08 11.42
N LEU A 173 15.45 6.14 11.62
CA LEU A 173 14.45 6.58 10.65
C LEU A 173 14.42 8.10 10.57
N LEU A 174 14.65 8.63 9.37
CA LEU A 174 14.59 10.04 9.06
C LEU A 174 13.24 10.39 8.41
N PHE A 175 12.53 11.34 8.98
CA PHE A 175 11.39 12.00 8.35
C PHE A 175 11.82 13.33 7.74
N CYS A 176 11.62 13.49 6.42
CA CYS A 176 11.74 14.77 5.74
C CYS A 176 10.35 15.24 5.31
N VAL A 177 9.85 16.30 5.93
CA VAL A 177 8.49 16.82 5.71
C VAL A 177 8.53 18.32 5.45
N ASP A 178 7.40 18.92 5.06
CA ASP A 178 7.28 20.36 4.94
C ASP A 178 7.32 21.07 6.31
N GLY A 179 7.24 22.41 6.30
CA GLY A 179 7.28 23.22 7.52
C GLY A 179 6.04 23.10 8.44
N CYS A 180 5.07 22.23 8.12
CA CYS A 180 3.85 22.08 8.92
C CYS A 180 4.13 21.44 10.27
N ALA A 181 3.77 22.14 11.37
CA ALA A 181 4.01 21.72 12.75
C ALA A 181 3.28 20.40 13.11
N ALA A 182 2.16 20.11 12.43
CA ALA A 182 1.35 18.90 12.67
C ALA A 182 2.17 17.61 12.46
N TYR A 183 3.14 17.58 11.53
CA TYR A 183 4.00 16.42 11.31
C TYR A 183 4.85 16.09 12.54
N VAL A 184 5.50 17.08 13.12
CA VAL A 184 6.37 16.89 14.28
C VAL A 184 5.57 16.29 15.44
N GLY A 185 4.41 16.88 15.75
CA GLY A 185 3.52 16.39 16.80
C GLY A 185 3.01 14.98 16.54
N ALA A 186 2.60 14.67 15.30
CA ALA A 186 2.10 13.37 14.91
C ALA A 186 3.17 12.28 14.98
N ILE A 187 4.37 12.55 14.46
CA ILE A 187 5.50 11.61 14.52
C ILE A 187 5.84 11.29 15.98
N ARG A 188 6.02 12.29 16.84
CA ARG A 188 6.30 12.11 18.26
C ARG A 188 5.18 11.36 19.01
N LYS A 189 3.93 11.55 18.61
CA LYS A 189 2.76 10.87 19.21
C LYS A 189 2.70 9.41 18.81
N VAL A 190 2.99 9.08 17.55
CA VAL A 190 2.75 7.74 16.98
C VAL A 190 3.96 6.82 17.17
N PHE A 191 5.19 7.33 17.02
CA PHE A 191 6.40 6.50 17.12
C PHE A 191 6.83 6.34 18.57
N ARG A 192 6.02 5.59 19.32
CA ARG A 192 6.24 5.22 20.72
C ARG A 192 6.00 3.74 20.90
N GLU A 193 6.64 3.16 21.92
CA GLU A 193 6.44 1.78 22.33
C GLU A 193 6.08 1.68 23.81
N PRO A 194 5.28 0.67 24.21
CA PRO A 194 4.93 0.48 25.61
C PRO A 194 6.11 -0.12 26.39
N ILE A 195 6.41 0.46 27.54
CA ILE A 195 7.38 -0.09 28.51
C ILE A 195 6.62 -1.07 29.40
N ARG A 196 6.81 -2.36 29.16
CA ARG A 196 6.22 -3.41 30.01
C ARG A 196 7.10 -3.66 31.23
N ASN A 197 6.71 -3.14 32.38
CA ASN A 197 7.41 -3.24 33.65
C ASN A 197 6.76 -4.23 34.64
N GLY A 198 5.83 -5.08 34.15
CA GLY A 198 5.11 -6.06 34.99
C GLY A 198 4.03 -5.48 35.91
N LYS A 199 3.87 -4.15 35.98
CA LYS A 199 2.86 -3.52 36.82
C LYS A 199 1.47 -3.59 36.16
N PRO A 200 0.37 -3.76 36.93
CA PRO A 200 -0.98 -3.70 36.40
C PRO A 200 -1.28 -2.28 35.91
N GLY A 201 -2.17 -2.17 34.89
CA GLY A 201 -2.59 -0.92 34.30
C GLY A 201 -2.02 -0.68 32.90
N ARG A 202 -2.27 0.52 32.34
CA ARG A 202 -1.78 0.91 31.03
C ARG A 202 -0.27 1.20 31.08
N PRO A 203 0.57 0.50 30.30
CA PRO A 203 2.01 0.73 30.32
C PRO A 203 2.34 2.16 29.83
N PRO A 204 3.33 2.84 30.43
CA PRO A 204 3.84 4.10 29.92
C PRO A 204 4.44 3.92 28.53
N LEU A 205 4.37 4.97 27.70
CA LEU A 205 4.88 4.96 26.33
C LEU A 205 6.23 5.69 26.29
N ARG A 206 7.22 5.04 25.72
CA ARG A 206 8.54 5.59 25.41
C ARG A 206 8.63 5.95 23.93
N PRO A 207 9.18 7.12 23.53
CA PRO A 207 9.51 7.37 22.12
C PRO A 207 10.45 6.29 21.56
N TRP A 208 10.36 6.02 20.28
CA TRP A 208 11.35 5.20 19.59
C TRP A 208 12.69 5.91 19.55
N ASP A 209 13.74 5.20 19.91
CA ASP A 209 15.11 5.68 19.74
C ASP A 209 15.45 5.78 18.24
N GLY A 210 16.28 6.77 17.85
CA GLY A 210 16.75 6.90 16.47
C GLY A 210 15.79 7.54 15.48
N ILE A 211 14.69 8.16 15.94
CA ILE A 211 13.84 9.01 15.08
C ILE A 211 14.48 10.37 14.89
N SER A 212 14.76 10.71 13.63
CA SER A 212 15.21 12.02 13.19
C SER A 212 14.11 12.73 12.41
N ILE A 213 13.92 14.02 12.63
CA ILE A 213 12.91 14.84 11.95
C ILE A 213 13.58 16.07 11.38
N ALA A 214 13.46 16.23 10.07
CA ALA A 214 13.94 17.40 9.34
C ALA A 214 12.80 18.05 8.56
N GLN A 215 12.79 19.36 8.48
CA GLN A 215 11.77 20.11 7.77
C GLN A 215 12.37 20.97 6.66
N VAL A 216 11.65 21.03 5.54
CA VAL A 216 11.90 21.96 4.45
C VAL A 216 10.87 23.07 4.53
N VAL A 217 11.33 24.28 4.87
CA VAL A 217 10.47 25.45 5.01
C VAL A 217 10.66 26.36 3.81
N LYS A 218 9.59 26.54 3.03
CA LYS A 218 9.57 27.43 1.86
C LYS A 218 8.99 28.77 2.27
N GLN A 219 9.70 29.85 1.99
CA GLN A 219 9.21 31.21 2.15
C GLN A 219 8.66 31.69 0.82
N TYR A 220 7.52 32.34 0.85
CA TYR A 220 6.82 32.83 -0.33
C TYR A 220 6.69 34.36 -0.31
N ALA A 221 7.03 35.00 -1.42
CA ALA A 221 6.65 36.39 -1.72
C ALA A 221 5.96 36.42 -3.08
N HIS A 222 4.84 37.14 -3.19
CA HIS A 222 4.05 37.25 -4.42
C HIS A 222 3.73 35.88 -5.08
N LYS A 223 3.42 34.86 -4.27
CA LYS A 223 3.14 33.47 -4.71
C LYS A 223 4.35 32.71 -5.30
N HIS A 224 5.54 33.28 -5.28
CA HIS A 224 6.80 32.63 -5.69
C HIS A 224 7.63 32.23 -4.46
N VAL A 225 8.34 31.12 -4.57
CA VAL A 225 9.29 30.69 -3.53
C VAL A 225 10.52 31.60 -3.61
N VAL A 226 10.78 32.39 -2.56
CA VAL A 226 11.92 33.32 -2.50
C VAL A 226 13.08 32.74 -1.70
N ALA A 227 12.82 31.87 -0.73
CA ALA A 227 13.86 31.17 0.03
C ALA A 227 13.40 29.79 0.46
N VAL A 228 14.36 28.89 0.60
CA VAL A 228 14.16 27.53 1.13
C VAL A 228 15.14 27.32 2.26
N SER A 229 14.64 27.17 3.48
CA SER A 229 15.44 26.81 4.64
C SER A 229 15.22 25.35 5.03
N ARG A 230 16.25 24.73 5.58
CA ARG A 230 16.23 23.37 6.06
C ARG A 230 16.56 23.39 7.54
N ARG A 231 15.71 22.80 8.35
CA ARG A 231 15.95 22.75 9.80
C ARG A 231 15.86 21.33 10.33
N ILE A 232 16.73 21.00 11.24
CA ILE A 232 16.67 19.78 12.04
C ILE A 232 15.79 20.09 13.25
N VAL A 233 14.73 19.30 13.42
CA VAL A 233 13.80 19.43 14.55
C VAL A 233 14.14 18.42 15.63
N GLN A 234 14.67 17.24 15.22
CA GLN A 234 15.06 16.16 16.12
C GLN A 234 16.14 15.31 15.45
N GLY A 235 17.08 14.80 16.25
CA GLY A 235 18.24 14.05 15.78
C GLY A 235 19.48 14.94 15.64
N THR A 236 20.62 14.34 15.34
CA THR A 236 21.88 15.04 15.12
C THR A 236 22.17 15.21 13.63
N GLN A 237 22.97 16.23 13.26
CA GLN A 237 23.41 16.44 11.88
C GLN A 237 24.09 15.18 11.33
N ALA A 238 25.01 14.58 12.10
CA ALA A 238 25.74 13.38 11.68
C ALA A 238 24.81 12.17 11.38
N GLN A 239 23.78 11.95 12.22
CA GLN A 239 22.79 10.89 11.96
C GLN A 239 21.99 11.14 10.68
N ILE A 240 21.60 12.39 10.46
CA ILE A 240 20.84 12.79 9.28
C ILE A 240 21.69 12.62 8.02
N ASP A 241 22.94 13.07 8.04
CA ASP A 241 23.86 12.93 6.90
C ASP A 241 24.14 11.46 6.56
N ALA A 242 24.33 10.61 7.57
CA ALA A 242 24.48 9.18 7.39
C ALA A 242 23.22 8.54 6.74
N LEU A 243 22.02 8.92 7.20
CA LEU A 243 20.77 8.42 6.62
C LEU A 243 20.53 8.95 5.19
N LEU A 244 20.86 10.21 4.90
CA LEU A 244 20.80 10.77 3.55
C LEU A 244 21.77 10.03 2.61
N GLN A 245 22.99 9.75 3.10
CA GLN A 245 23.95 8.96 2.32
C GLN A 245 23.44 7.56 2.02
N ALA A 246 22.90 6.85 3.01
CA ALA A 246 22.41 5.48 2.87
C ALA A 246 21.16 5.37 1.98
N THR A 247 20.26 6.36 2.00
CA THR A 247 18.94 6.27 1.36
C THR A 247 18.85 6.93 -0.01
N GLN A 248 19.68 7.93 -0.28
CA GLN A 248 19.65 8.69 -1.55
C GLN A 248 21.03 8.95 -2.17
N GLY A 249 22.10 8.41 -1.57
CA GLY A 249 23.45 8.60 -2.06
C GLY A 249 24.07 9.95 -1.71
N GLY A 250 23.57 10.58 -0.64
CA GLY A 250 24.00 11.90 -0.18
C GLY A 250 23.06 13.02 -0.60
N GLY A 251 23.54 14.26 -0.51
CA GLY A 251 22.77 15.46 -0.83
C GLY A 251 22.16 16.13 0.39
N SER A 252 21.11 16.91 0.19
CA SER A 252 20.51 17.73 1.24
C SER A 252 19.10 17.23 1.63
N ILE A 253 18.65 17.61 2.82
CA ILE A 253 17.26 17.47 3.27
C ILE A 253 16.33 18.05 2.21
N ASN A 254 15.40 17.24 1.70
CA ASN A 254 14.46 17.63 0.65
C ASN A 254 13.13 16.86 0.76
N THR A 255 12.11 17.31 0.01
CA THR A 255 10.80 16.68 -0.16
C THR A 255 10.54 16.26 -1.61
N ALA A 256 11.59 16.17 -2.42
CA ALA A 256 11.45 15.99 -3.87
C ALA A 256 10.81 14.65 -4.26
N TYR A 257 11.01 13.61 -3.45
CA TYR A 257 10.48 12.28 -3.76
C TYR A 257 8.96 12.19 -3.56
N ILE A 258 8.45 12.76 -2.47
CA ILE A 258 6.99 12.82 -2.25
C ILE A 258 6.33 13.80 -3.23
N GLU A 259 6.97 14.92 -3.57
CA GLU A 259 6.45 15.85 -4.58
C GLU A 259 6.33 15.16 -5.96
N ARG A 260 7.32 14.35 -6.34
CA ARG A 260 7.28 13.55 -7.57
C ARG A 260 6.20 12.47 -7.52
N LEU A 261 6.02 11.79 -6.39
CA LEU A 261 4.92 10.84 -6.20
C LEU A 261 3.57 11.54 -6.36
N ASN A 262 3.40 12.70 -5.73
CA ASN A 262 2.20 13.54 -5.85
C ASN A 262 1.92 13.91 -7.30
N ALA A 263 2.95 14.23 -8.10
CA ALA A 263 2.81 14.50 -9.52
C ALA A 263 2.34 13.25 -10.30
N THR A 264 2.87 12.07 -9.98
CA THR A 264 2.44 10.80 -10.57
C THR A 264 0.96 10.52 -10.26
N PHE A 265 0.52 10.69 -9.01
CA PHE A 265 -0.88 10.51 -8.67
C PHE A 265 -1.80 11.52 -9.38
N ARG A 266 -1.33 12.77 -9.55
CA ARG A 266 -2.08 13.79 -10.33
C ARG A 266 -2.21 13.44 -11.80
N SER A 267 -1.23 12.76 -12.39
CA SER A 267 -1.34 12.30 -13.79
C SER A 267 -2.28 11.12 -13.97
N CYS A 268 -2.46 10.29 -12.91
CA CYS A 268 -3.29 9.09 -12.97
C CYS A 268 -4.73 9.30 -12.46
N ILE A 269 -4.98 10.32 -11.63
CA ILE A 269 -6.29 10.58 -11.02
C ILE A 269 -6.74 11.97 -11.40
N ALA A 270 -7.69 12.06 -12.33
CA ALA A 270 -8.15 13.34 -12.90
C ALA A 270 -8.60 14.38 -11.86
N ALA A 271 -9.21 13.94 -10.75
CA ALA A 271 -9.64 14.82 -9.66
C ALA A 271 -8.49 15.48 -8.88
N LEU A 272 -7.25 15.00 -9.03
CA LEU A 272 -6.05 15.56 -8.39
C LEU A 272 -5.34 16.62 -9.24
N ILE A 273 -5.75 16.81 -10.49
CA ILE A 273 -5.15 17.79 -11.39
C ILE A 273 -5.41 19.21 -10.87
N ARG A 274 -4.33 20.00 -10.65
CA ARG A 274 -4.41 21.31 -9.96
C ARG A 274 -5.42 22.30 -10.58
N ARG A 275 -5.55 22.32 -11.90
CA ARG A 275 -6.46 23.20 -12.64
C ARG A 275 -7.50 22.41 -13.44
N GLY A 276 -7.73 21.14 -13.05
CA GLY A 276 -8.72 20.26 -13.68
C GLY A 276 -10.15 20.67 -13.32
N ARG A 277 -11.09 20.30 -14.19
CA ARG A 277 -12.55 20.46 -13.99
C ARG A 277 -13.15 19.29 -13.20
N ALA A 278 -12.43 18.15 -13.12
CA ALA A 278 -12.92 16.97 -12.42
C ALA A 278 -13.02 17.22 -10.91
N LEU A 279 -14.18 16.88 -10.35
CA LEU A 279 -14.47 16.98 -8.93
C LEU A 279 -14.67 15.59 -8.35
N VAL A 280 -14.26 15.39 -7.11
CA VAL A 280 -14.63 14.20 -6.34
C VAL A 280 -16.08 14.35 -5.90
N ARG A 281 -16.94 13.40 -6.26
CA ARG A 281 -18.32 13.35 -5.75
C ARG A 281 -18.42 12.62 -4.42
N GLN A 282 -17.66 11.54 -4.25
CA GLN A 282 -17.64 10.71 -3.06
C GLN A 282 -16.21 10.41 -2.66
N MET A 283 -15.91 10.53 -1.37
CA MET A 283 -14.57 10.22 -0.80
C MET A 283 -14.15 8.78 -1.11
N THR A 284 -15.09 7.83 -1.09
CA THR A 284 -14.84 6.40 -1.39
C THR A 284 -14.33 6.17 -2.81
N THR A 285 -14.79 6.95 -3.80
CA THR A 285 -14.30 6.87 -5.18
C THR A 285 -12.83 7.28 -5.26
N LEU A 286 -12.46 8.38 -4.59
CA LEU A 286 -11.06 8.81 -4.52
C LEU A 286 -10.19 7.81 -3.76
N HIS A 287 -10.70 7.26 -2.67
CA HIS A 287 -10.00 6.23 -1.88
C HIS A 287 -9.69 4.99 -2.73
N ASN A 288 -10.66 4.49 -3.49
CA ASN A 288 -10.46 3.35 -4.37
C ASN A 288 -9.48 3.67 -5.51
N ALA A 289 -9.56 4.87 -6.10
CA ALA A 289 -8.61 5.31 -7.13
C ALA A 289 -7.19 5.45 -6.56
N MET A 290 -7.04 5.98 -5.35
CA MET A 290 -5.75 6.08 -4.66
C MET A 290 -5.09 4.72 -4.47
N TYR A 291 -5.81 3.72 -3.95
CA TYR A 291 -5.26 2.38 -3.76
C TYR A 291 -4.99 1.65 -5.07
N LEU A 292 -5.86 1.80 -6.07
CA LEU A 292 -5.61 1.24 -7.40
C LEU A 292 -4.33 1.82 -8.01
N THR A 293 -4.21 3.13 -8.06
CA THR A 293 -3.03 3.83 -8.61
C THR A 293 -1.76 3.50 -7.79
N GLY A 294 -1.83 3.58 -6.46
CA GLY A 294 -0.67 3.35 -5.60
C GLY A 294 -0.16 1.92 -5.63
N THR A 295 -1.06 0.94 -5.73
CA THR A 295 -0.64 -0.47 -5.82
C THR A 295 -0.08 -0.79 -7.21
N VAL A 296 -0.68 -0.29 -8.29
CA VAL A 296 -0.12 -0.40 -9.64
C VAL A 296 1.25 0.29 -9.73
N TYR A 297 1.40 1.48 -9.12
CA TYR A 297 2.68 2.16 -9.01
C TYR A 297 3.74 1.31 -8.29
N ASN A 298 3.39 0.67 -7.19
CA ASN A 298 4.32 -0.15 -6.41
C ASN A 298 4.73 -1.44 -7.12
N PHE A 299 3.80 -2.13 -7.76
CA PHE A 299 4.01 -3.51 -8.26
C PHE A 299 4.16 -3.61 -9.78
N CYS A 300 3.45 -2.77 -10.55
CA CYS A 300 3.36 -2.89 -12.01
C CYS A 300 4.14 -1.81 -12.78
N SER A 301 4.55 -0.72 -12.12
CA SER A 301 5.24 0.38 -12.78
C SER A 301 6.74 0.38 -12.44
N TYR A 302 7.60 0.19 -13.42
CA TYR A 302 9.04 0.27 -13.17
C TYR A 302 9.51 1.72 -13.07
N HIS A 303 10.52 1.95 -12.24
CA HIS A 303 11.15 3.25 -12.06
C HIS A 303 12.54 3.30 -12.70
N LYS A 304 12.75 4.29 -13.56
CA LYS A 304 14.05 4.47 -14.23
C LYS A 304 15.20 4.69 -13.22
N SER A 305 14.92 5.36 -12.10
CA SER A 305 15.92 5.60 -11.04
C SER A 305 16.23 4.38 -10.16
N LEU A 306 15.39 3.34 -10.21
CA LEU A 306 15.60 2.10 -9.44
C LEU A 306 16.26 0.99 -10.24
N ARG A 307 16.50 1.20 -11.55
CA ARG A 307 17.17 0.23 -12.40
C ARG A 307 18.58 -0.03 -11.90
N VAL A 308 19.03 -1.28 -11.99
CA VAL A 308 20.41 -1.66 -11.67
C VAL A 308 21.12 -2.14 -12.94
N PRO A 309 22.43 -1.86 -13.08
CA PRO A 309 23.18 -2.36 -14.20
C PRO A 309 23.39 -3.86 -14.07
N LEU A 310 23.18 -4.60 -15.15
CA LEU A 310 23.54 -6.00 -15.30
C LEU A 310 24.68 -6.08 -16.31
N TYR A 311 25.84 -6.53 -15.87
CA TYR A 311 26.99 -6.75 -16.74
C TYR A 311 26.92 -8.16 -17.30
N LEU A 312 26.81 -8.27 -18.62
CA LEU A 312 26.81 -9.54 -19.35
C LEU A 312 28.22 -9.89 -19.80
N PRO A 313 28.50 -11.16 -20.16
CA PRO A 313 29.72 -11.53 -20.89
C PRO A 313 29.89 -10.61 -22.10
N ASN A 314 31.15 -10.27 -22.46
CA ASN A 314 31.50 -9.34 -23.54
C ASN A 314 31.28 -7.84 -23.24
N ASN A 315 31.36 -7.42 -21.98
CA ASN A 315 31.20 -6.01 -21.55
C ASN A 315 29.87 -5.34 -21.96
N ARG A 316 28.86 -6.09 -22.37
CA ARG A 316 27.54 -5.56 -22.67
C ARG A 316 26.82 -5.22 -21.39
N ARG A 317 26.32 -3.99 -21.28
CA ARG A 317 25.54 -3.50 -20.14
C ARG A 317 24.06 -3.57 -20.48
N ARG A 318 23.30 -4.29 -19.67
CA ARG A 318 21.83 -4.23 -19.66
C ARG A 318 21.35 -3.57 -18.37
N TRP A 319 20.09 -3.07 -18.39
CA TRP A 319 19.47 -2.52 -17.22
C TRP A 319 18.35 -3.45 -16.75
N LEU A 320 18.49 -3.95 -15.52
CA LEU A 320 17.40 -4.65 -14.86
C LEU A 320 16.39 -3.61 -14.37
N ARG A 321 15.17 -3.69 -14.88
CA ARG A 321 14.06 -2.81 -14.50
C ARG A 321 13.53 -3.24 -13.15
N ARG A 322 13.29 -2.28 -12.25
CA ARG A 322 12.77 -2.56 -10.91
C ARG A 322 11.58 -1.66 -10.62
N THR A 323 10.54 -2.25 -10.01
CA THR A 323 9.44 -1.52 -9.37
C THR A 323 9.83 -1.15 -7.92
N PRO A 324 9.10 -0.25 -7.27
CA PRO A 324 9.25 -0.01 -5.84
C PRO A 324 9.15 -1.28 -5.01
N ALA A 325 8.21 -2.18 -5.32
CA ALA A 325 8.04 -3.45 -4.62
C ALA A 325 9.24 -4.39 -4.78
N ILE A 326 9.85 -4.48 -5.98
CA ILE A 326 11.10 -5.24 -6.19
C ILE A 326 12.24 -4.59 -5.39
N ALA A 327 12.36 -3.26 -5.44
CA ALA A 327 13.41 -2.55 -4.71
C ALA A 327 13.28 -2.70 -3.19
N ALA A 328 12.07 -2.86 -2.68
CA ALA A 328 11.78 -3.09 -1.27
C ALA A 328 11.84 -4.59 -0.86
N GLY A 329 12.17 -5.50 -1.78
CA GLY A 329 12.24 -6.94 -1.53
C GLY A 329 10.89 -7.60 -1.26
N ILE A 330 9.78 -6.98 -1.72
CA ILE A 330 8.42 -7.52 -1.54
C ILE A 330 8.11 -8.58 -2.59
N THR A 331 8.65 -8.42 -3.80
CA THR A 331 8.51 -9.36 -4.92
C THR A 331 9.83 -9.44 -5.67
N ASP A 332 10.04 -10.53 -6.38
CA ASP A 332 11.24 -10.83 -7.18
C ASP A 332 11.11 -10.42 -8.65
N HIS A 333 9.89 -10.10 -9.11
CA HIS A 333 9.61 -9.77 -10.51
C HIS A 333 8.62 -8.61 -10.66
N LEU A 334 8.54 -8.08 -11.89
CA LEU A 334 7.57 -7.06 -12.30
C LEU A 334 6.19 -7.71 -12.47
N TRP A 335 5.24 -7.31 -11.65
CA TRP A 335 3.87 -7.81 -11.77
C TRP A 335 3.17 -7.20 -12.98
N THR A 336 2.37 -8.03 -13.66
CA THR A 336 1.34 -7.54 -14.58
C THR A 336 0.13 -7.04 -13.78
N VAL A 337 -0.68 -6.18 -14.39
CA VAL A 337 -1.95 -5.77 -13.79
C VAL A 337 -2.88 -6.98 -13.60
N GLN A 338 -2.83 -7.96 -14.52
CA GLN A 338 -3.58 -9.21 -14.39
C GLN A 338 -3.17 -9.98 -13.13
N GLU A 339 -1.89 -10.12 -12.88
CA GLU A 339 -1.37 -10.78 -11.69
C GLU A 339 -1.83 -10.07 -10.41
N LEU A 340 -1.73 -8.74 -10.36
CA LEU A 340 -2.24 -7.94 -9.27
C LEU A 340 -3.74 -8.17 -9.02
N LEU A 341 -4.57 -8.15 -10.06
CA LEU A 341 -6.02 -8.30 -9.94
C LEU A 341 -6.47 -9.75 -9.63
N THR A 342 -5.60 -10.73 -9.86
CA THR A 342 -5.83 -12.15 -9.53
C THR A 342 -5.16 -12.60 -8.25
N PHE A 343 -4.28 -11.78 -7.66
CA PHE A 343 -3.63 -12.08 -6.39
C PHE A 343 -4.68 -12.32 -5.30
N ARG A 344 -4.54 -13.43 -4.57
CA ARG A 344 -5.48 -13.79 -3.49
C ARG A 344 -4.82 -13.49 -2.15
N VAL A 345 -5.32 -12.46 -1.48
CA VAL A 345 -4.90 -12.16 -0.11
C VAL A 345 -5.44 -13.25 0.81
N PRO A 346 -4.57 -14.00 1.50
CA PRO A 346 -5.02 -15.02 2.45
C PRO A 346 -5.77 -14.36 3.62
N PRO A 347 -6.82 -15.01 4.14
CA PRO A 347 -7.48 -14.55 5.35
C PRO A 347 -6.52 -14.67 6.55
N PRO A 348 -6.81 -13.99 7.66
CA PRO A 348 -6.07 -14.18 8.91
C PRO A 348 -5.98 -15.66 9.28
N PRO A 349 -4.89 -16.12 9.91
CA PRO A 349 -4.75 -17.50 10.38
C PRO A 349 -5.93 -17.90 11.25
N TRP A 350 -6.40 -19.13 11.05
CA TRP A 350 -7.47 -19.68 11.89
C TRP A 350 -7.03 -19.69 13.36
N GLN A 351 -7.91 -19.21 14.23
CA GLN A 351 -7.71 -19.25 15.68
C GLN A 351 -8.63 -20.32 16.26
N PRO A 352 -8.09 -21.26 17.03
CA PRO A 352 -8.91 -22.28 17.69
C PRO A 352 -9.89 -21.58 18.64
N PRO A 353 -11.13 -22.11 18.74
CA PRO A 353 -12.14 -21.52 19.64
C PRO A 353 -11.66 -21.61 21.08
N ARG A 354 -11.71 -20.49 21.79
CA ARG A 354 -11.37 -20.43 23.23
C ARG A 354 -12.48 -21.14 24.00
N ARG A 355 -12.17 -22.35 24.51
CA ARG A 355 -13.06 -23.08 25.41
C ARG A 355 -12.48 -23.05 26.83
N ARG A 356 -13.35 -23.04 27.85
CA ARG A 356 -12.91 -23.25 29.24
C ARG A 356 -12.49 -24.71 29.42
N GLY A 357 -11.38 -24.95 30.13
CA GLY A 357 -10.87 -26.27 30.40
C GLY A 357 -9.75 -26.77 29.44
N ARG A 358 -9.29 -28.00 29.65
CA ARG A 358 -8.21 -28.64 28.86
C ARG A 358 -8.68 -28.87 27.40
N PRO A 359 -7.91 -28.47 26.39
CA PRO A 359 -8.25 -28.74 24.99
C PRO A 359 -8.40 -30.23 24.72
N SER A 360 -9.40 -30.63 23.93
CA SER A 360 -9.55 -32.04 23.50
C SER A 360 -8.38 -32.47 22.60
N ASN A 361 -8.10 -33.78 22.56
CA ASN A 361 -7.05 -34.30 21.69
C ASN A 361 -7.28 -33.96 20.20
N ALA A 362 -8.53 -34.00 19.74
CA ALA A 362 -8.90 -33.57 18.39
C ALA A 362 -8.54 -32.09 18.13
N LEU A 363 -8.79 -31.20 19.09
CA LEU A 363 -8.41 -29.79 18.94
C LEU A 363 -6.89 -29.61 18.94
N LYS A 364 -6.15 -30.35 19.76
CA LYS A 364 -4.68 -30.33 19.77
C LYS A 364 -4.10 -30.79 18.44
N SER A 365 -4.65 -31.86 17.84
CA SER A 365 -4.24 -32.36 16.52
C SER A 365 -4.49 -31.32 15.44
N LEU A 366 -5.65 -30.64 15.45
CA LEU A 366 -5.95 -29.57 14.50
C LEU A 366 -5.00 -28.38 14.64
N VAL A 367 -4.68 -27.97 15.88
CA VAL A 367 -3.72 -26.89 16.14
C VAL A 367 -2.33 -27.27 15.65
N ALA A 368 -1.85 -28.47 15.93
CA ALA A 368 -0.56 -28.95 15.47
C ALA A 368 -0.46 -29.02 13.94
N GLN A 369 -1.57 -29.37 13.27
CA GLN A 369 -1.58 -29.51 11.82
C GLN A 369 -1.72 -28.16 11.07
N TRP A 370 -2.44 -27.20 11.63
CA TRP A 370 -2.86 -25.98 10.90
C TRP A 370 -2.41 -24.65 11.50
N CYS A 371 -1.85 -24.63 12.70
CA CYS A 371 -1.38 -23.42 13.37
C CYS A 371 0.15 -23.35 13.57
N SER A 372 0.88 -24.31 13.01
CA SER A 372 2.35 -24.36 13.03
C SER A 372 2.96 -23.56 11.86
#